data_2f1a7a055b441e460eee54381cdf0e5d
#
_entry.id   2f1a7a055b441e460eee54381cdf0e5d
#
_cell.length_a   1.000
_cell.length_b   1.000
_cell.length_c   1.000
_cell.angle_alpha   90.00
_cell.angle_beta   90.00
_cell.angle_gamma   90.00
#
_symmetry.space_group_name_H-M   'P 1'
#
loop_
_entity.id
_entity.type
_entity.pdbx_description
1 polymer ?
#
loop_
_entity_poly.entity_id
_entity_poly.type
_entity_poly.pdbx_seq_one_letter_code
_entity_poly.pdbx_strand_id
1 'polypeptide(L)'
;MVGVLREKGPAYGYFPKPSKTWLIVKDKKLEEAKLTFNKTGVKITSDGMRHLGAAIGSSSFKDSYVKEKIAEWIASVERLAKIAVTEPQAAFSAFIQRLQSRWVFVVRTVPSLANAMQPLEDVIRQKFLPALLGRQVSDIERELFSLPARFAGLQHRCLL
;
A
#
# COMPACT_ATOMS: atom_id res chain seq x y z
N MET A 1 -6.81 -14.52 27.83
CA MET A 1 -5.55 -14.34 27.09
C MET A 1 -4.86 -13.01 27.39
N VAL A 2 -5.50 -11.84 27.21
CA VAL A 2 -4.89 -10.51 27.50
C VAL A 2 -4.44 -10.37 28.96
N GLY A 3 -5.20 -10.89 29.94
CA GLY A 3 -4.82 -10.91 31.36
C GLY A 3 -3.54 -11.68 31.62
N VAL A 4 -3.43 -12.90 31.06
CA VAL A 4 -2.25 -13.77 31.21
C VAL A 4 -0.98 -13.10 30.61
N LEU A 5 -1.11 -12.43 29.45
CA LEU A 5 0.01 -11.70 28.86
C LEU A 5 0.44 -10.50 29.70
N ARG A 6 -0.49 -9.86 30.39
CA ARG A 6 -0.20 -8.74 31.28
C ARG A 6 0.52 -9.16 32.56
N GLU A 7 0.15 -10.33 33.08
CA GLU A 7 0.73 -10.90 34.31
C GLU A 7 2.09 -11.56 34.05
N LYS A 8 2.19 -12.42 33.04
CA LYS A 8 3.39 -13.21 32.78
C LYS A 8 4.37 -12.56 31.80
N GLY A 9 3.90 -11.66 30.94
CA GLY A 9 4.72 -10.99 29.92
C GLY A 9 5.97 -10.28 30.46
N PRO A 10 5.88 -9.52 31.54
CA PRO A 10 7.04 -8.80 32.09
C PRO A 10 8.22 -9.69 32.45
N ALA A 11 7.96 -10.91 32.95
CA ALA A 11 9.02 -11.89 33.27
C ALA A 11 9.84 -12.32 32.02
N TYR A 12 9.27 -12.16 30.83
CA TYR A 12 9.92 -12.44 29.53
C TYR A 12 10.30 -11.16 28.75
N GLY A 13 10.31 -10.00 29.42
CA GLY A 13 10.62 -8.73 28.77
C GLY A 13 9.52 -8.17 27.87
N TYR A 14 8.33 -8.75 27.91
CA TYR A 14 7.18 -8.31 27.10
C TYR A 14 6.19 -7.48 27.92
N PHE A 15 6.02 -6.21 27.54
CA PHE A 15 5.13 -5.25 28.19
C PHE A 15 3.97 -4.88 27.25
N PRO A 16 2.84 -5.59 27.31
CA PRO A 16 1.70 -5.31 26.43
C PRO A 16 1.12 -3.94 26.72
N LYS A 17 0.88 -3.16 25.65
CA LYS A 17 0.22 -1.85 25.75
C LYS A 17 -1.20 -1.94 25.20
N PRO A 18 -2.21 -2.11 26.05
CA PRO A 18 -3.61 -2.27 25.62
C PRO A 18 -4.12 -1.11 24.74
N SER A 19 -3.69 0.13 25.05
CA SER A 19 -4.06 1.31 24.27
C SER A 19 -3.56 1.30 22.81
N LYS A 20 -2.56 0.47 22.49
CA LYS A 20 -2.06 0.23 21.14
C LYS A 20 -2.57 -1.07 20.51
N THR A 21 -3.31 -1.86 21.28
CA THR A 21 -3.88 -3.13 20.82
C THR A 21 -5.25 -2.88 20.20
N TRP A 22 -5.48 -3.50 19.06
CA TRP A 22 -6.74 -3.45 18.35
C TRP A 22 -7.34 -4.85 18.22
N LEU A 23 -8.62 -4.94 18.41
CA LEU A 23 -9.42 -6.13 18.16
C LEU A 23 -10.38 -5.82 17.01
N ILE A 24 -10.20 -6.50 15.89
CA ILE A 24 -11.09 -6.37 14.74
C ILE A 24 -12.04 -7.56 14.77
N VAL A 25 -13.33 -7.29 14.80
CA VAL A 25 -14.40 -8.29 14.89
C VAL A 25 -15.43 -8.08 13.79
N LYS A 26 -16.21 -9.12 13.48
CA LYS A 26 -17.37 -8.95 12.60
C LYS A 26 -18.43 -8.10 13.29
N ASP A 27 -19.22 -7.31 12.53
CA ASP A 27 -20.28 -6.44 13.08
C ASP A 27 -21.19 -7.17 14.07
N LYS A 28 -21.60 -8.40 13.75
CA LYS A 28 -22.44 -9.23 14.60
C LYS A 28 -21.86 -9.53 15.99
N LYS A 29 -20.55 -9.39 16.16
CA LYS A 29 -19.83 -9.70 17.41
C LYS A 29 -19.29 -8.44 18.11
N LEU A 30 -19.59 -7.25 17.60
CA LEU A 30 -19.06 -6.00 18.11
C LEU A 30 -19.47 -5.75 19.57
N GLU A 31 -20.76 -5.89 19.88
CA GLU A 31 -21.29 -5.65 21.22
C GLU A 31 -20.80 -6.70 22.24
N GLU A 32 -20.77 -7.97 21.85
CA GLU A 32 -20.20 -9.05 22.67
C GLU A 32 -18.72 -8.78 23.00
N ALA A 33 -17.95 -8.36 22.00
CA ALA A 33 -16.55 -8.01 22.16
C ALA A 33 -16.36 -6.80 23.09
N LYS A 34 -17.18 -5.75 22.95
CA LYS A 34 -17.14 -4.58 23.84
C LYS A 34 -17.41 -4.95 25.28
N LEU A 35 -18.39 -5.80 25.55
CA LEU A 35 -18.71 -6.28 26.90
C LEU A 35 -17.55 -7.10 27.47
N THR A 36 -17.01 -8.04 26.69
CA THR A 36 -15.96 -8.95 27.14
C THR A 36 -14.64 -8.21 27.43
N PHE A 37 -14.29 -7.19 26.63
CA PHE A 37 -13.02 -6.47 26.71
C PHE A 37 -13.12 -5.08 27.36
N ASN A 38 -14.26 -4.72 27.95
CA ASN A 38 -14.53 -3.40 28.52
C ASN A 38 -13.42 -2.90 29.47
N LYS A 39 -12.89 -3.78 30.33
CA LYS A 39 -11.88 -3.42 31.34
C LYS A 39 -10.43 -3.58 30.89
N THR A 40 -10.20 -3.91 29.62
CA THR A 40 -8.85 -4.24 29.14
C THR A 40 -8.10 -3.04 28.53
N GLY A 41 -8.80 -1.98 28.13
CA GLY A 41 -8.23 -0.83 27.42
C GLY A 41 -7.87 -1.13 25.95
N VAL A 42 -8.30 -2.26 25.41
CA VAL A 42 -8.13 -2.65 24.00
C VAL A 42 -9.14 -1.87 23.14
N LYS A 43 -8.69 -1.35 22.02
CA LYS A 43 -9.56 -0.70 21.03
C LYS A 43 -10.28 -1.76 20.21
N ILE A 44 -11.59 -1.61 20.01
CA ILE A 44 -12.41 -2.57 19.27
C ILE A 44 -13.06 -1.88 18.09
N THR A 45 -13.00 -2.51 16.93
CA THR A 45 -13.64 -2.02 15.71
C THR A 45 -14.17 -3.20 14.88
N SER A 46 -15.23 -2.96 14.12
CA SER A 46 -15.76 -3.89 13.13
C SER A 46 -15.32 -3.51 11.71
N ASP A 47 -14.91 -2.28 11.51
CA ASP A 47 -14.54 -1.76 10.20
C ASP A 47 -13.14 -2.20 9.81
N GLY A 48 -12.13 -1.69 10.45
CA GLY A 48 -10.75 -2.08 10.19
C GLY A 48 -9.73 -1.13 10.80
N MET A 49 -8.47 -1.46 10.61
CA MET A 49 -7.37 -0.59 10.99
C MET A 49 -6.16 -0.76 10.07
N ARG A 50 -5.34 0.27 10.05
CA ARG A 50 -4.04 0.22 9.42
C ARG A 50 -3.00 -0.35 10.38
N HIS A 51 -2.31 -1.41 9.97
CA HIS A 51 -1.23 -2.02 10.75
C HIS A 51 0.01 -2.20 9.89
N LEU A 52 1.14 -1.59 10.28
CA LEU A 52 2.42 -1.64 9.56
C LEU A 52 2.31 -1.32 8.05
N GLY A 53 1.39 -0.43 7.69
CA GLY A 53 1.17 -0.05 6.29
C GLY A 53 0.19 -0.93 5.52
N ALA A 54 -0.29 -2.04 6.10
CA ALA A 54 -1.36 -2.86 5.54
C ALA A 54 -2.73 -2.46 6.08
N ALA A 55 -3.78 -2.64 5.29
CA ALA A 55 -5.16 -2.50 5.71
C ALA A 55 -5.71 -3.85 6.15
N ILE A 56 -6.17 -3.95 7.39
CA ILE A 56 -6.78 -5.14 7.96
C ILE A 56 -8.20 -4.78 8.38
N GLY A 57 -9.22 -5.52 7.93
CA GLY A 57 -10.61 -5.24 8.26
C GLY A 57 -11.59 -5.65 7.18
N SER A 58 -12.72 -4.94 7.12
CA SER A 58 -13.77 -5.12 6.13
C SER A 58 -13.29 -4.86 4.70
N SER A 59 -14.01 -5.36 3.71
CA SER A 59 -13.69 -5.07 2.31
C SER A 59 -13.81 -3.58 2.02
N SER A 60 -14.86 -2.92 2.53
CA SER A 60 -15.08 -1.48 2.35
C SER A 60 -13.93 -0.64 2.90
N PHE A 61 -13.38 -0.99 4.06
CA PHE A 61 -12.22 -0.33 4.65
C PHE A 61 -10.98 -0.50 3.77
N LYS A 62 -10.72 -1.73 3.28
CA LYS A 62 -9.59 -2.03 2.40
C LYS A 62 -9.69 -1.25 1.08
N ASP A 63 -10.88 -1.22 0.48
CA ASP A 63 -11.12 -0.51 -0.79
C ASP A 63 -10.92 1.00 -0.64
N SER A 64 -11.43 1.58 0.44
CA SER A 64 -11.23 3.00 0.75
C SER A 64 -9.75 3.33 0.97
N TYR A 65 -9.04 2.49 1.72
CA TYR A 65 -7.60 2.63 1.96
C TYR A 65 -6.79 2.56 0.67
N VAL A 66 -7.08 1.57 -0.18
CA VAL A 66 -6.40 1.39 -1.47
C VAL A 66 -6.65 2.58 -2.39
N LYS A 67 -7.89 3.05 -2.47
CA LYS A 67 -8.26 4.21 -3.28
C LYS A 67 -7.51 5.48 -2.86
N GLU A 68 -7.41 5.72 -1.56
CA GLU A 68 -6.62 6.83 -1.00
C GLU A 68 -5.14 6.71 -1.39
N LYS A 69 -4.56 5.51 -1.26
CA LYS A 69 -3.14 5.27 -1.60
C LYS A 69 -2.86 5.43 -3.09
N ILE A 70 -3.74 4.96 -3.95
CA ILE A 70 -3.61 5.14 -5.40
C ILE A 70 -3.60 6.62 -5.75
N ALA A 71 -4.49 7.42 -5.18
CA ALA A 71 -4.52 8.87 -5.40
C ALA A 71 -3.21 9.56 -4.97
N GLU A 72 -2.64 9.18 -3.80
CA GLU A 72 -1.33 9.66 -3.34
C GLU A 72 -0.21 9.30 -4.32
N TRP A 73 -0.22 8.07 -4.85
CA TRP A 73 0.79 7.61 -5.81
C TRP A 73 0.67 8.28 -7.16
N ILE A 74 -0.54 8.47 -7.67
CA ILE A 74 -0.81 9.22 -8.89
C ILE A 74 -0.22 10.62 -8.78
N ALA A 75 -0.54 11.35 -7.71
CA ALA A 75 0.01 12.68 -7.49
C ALA A 75 1.56 12.69 -7.41
N SER A 76 2.15 11.61 -6.89
CA SER A 76 3.61 11.46 -6.83
C SER A 76 4.21 11.19 -8.20
N VAL A 77 3.58 10.32 -9.02
CA VAL A 77 4.01 10.05 -10.41
C VAL A 77 3.88 11.31 -11.27
N GLU A 78 2.80 12.07 -11.14
CA GLU A 78 2.62 13.32 -11.88
C GLU A 78 3.68 14.37 -11.54
N ARG A 79 4.10 14.44 -10.26
CA ARG A 79 5.23 15.30 -9.87
C ARG A 79 6.55 14.84 -10.49
N LEU A 80 6.79 13.52 -10.50
CA LEU A 80 7.98 12.97 -11.16
C LEU A 80 7.96 13.18 -12.67
N ALA A 81 6.80 13.10 -13.32
CA ALA A 81 6.67 13.40 -14.74
C ALA A 81 7.10 14.83 -15.08
N LYS A 82 6.76 15.81 -14.23
CA LYS A 82 7.24 17.18 -14.42
C LYS A 82 8.76 17.32 -14.30
N ILE A 83 9.36 16.60 -13.33
CA ILE A 83 10.82 16.59 -13.15
C ILE A 83 11.52 15.85 -14.30
N ALA A 84 10.91 14.79 -14.83
CA ALA A 84 11.47 13.97 -15.88
C ALA A 84 11.76 14.74 -17.18
N VAL A 85 11.05 15.83 -17.42
CA VAL A 85 11.29 16.70 -18.61
C VAL A 85 12.69 17.35 -18.57
N THR A 86 13.14 17.74 -17.39
CA THR A 86 14.44 18.41 -17.22
C THR A 86 15.53 17.49 -16.69
N GLU A 87 15.14 16.56 -15.81
CA GLU A 87 16.05 15.66 -15.08
C GLU A 87 15.60 14.20 -15.19
N PRO A 88 15.66 13.59 -16.40
CA PRO A 88 15.09 12.26 -16.64
C PRO A 88 15.73 11.16 -15.79
N GLN A 89 17.05 11.18 -15.61
CA GLN A 89 17.75 10.17 -14.83
C GLN A 89 17.42 10.23 -13.34
N ALA A 90 17.32 11.43 -12.79
CA ALA A 90 16.93 11.63 -11.39
C ALA A 90 15.48 11.17 -11.14
N ALA A 91 14.56 11.53 -12.05
CA ALA A 91 13.17 11.11 -12.00
C ALA A 91 13.01 9.58 -12.10
N PHE A 92 13.72 8.95 -13.02
CA PHE A 92 13.73 7.49 -13.18
C PHE A 92 14.26 6.79 -11.94
N SER A 93 15.38 7.24 -11.38
CA SER A 93 15.97 6.69 -10.17
C SER A 93 15.02 6.78 -8.97
N ALA A 94 14.37 7.94 -8.78
CA ALA A 94 13.39 8.16 -7.75
C ALA A 94 12.15 7.25 -7.92
N PHE A 95 11.70 7.07 -9.16
CA PHE A 95 10.59 6.18 -9.49
C PHE A 95 10.91 4.72 -9.11
N ILE A 96 12.01 4.17 -9.62
CA ILE A 96 12.37 2.76 -9.41
C ILE A 96 12.72 2.48 -7.95
N GLN A 97 13.55 3.30 -7.32
CA GLN A 97 14.08 3.01 -5.98
C GLN A 97 13.13 3.36 -4.84
N ARG A 98 12.29 4.36 -5.01
CA ARG A 98 11.46 4.89 -3.92
C ARG A 98 9.97 4.71 -4.13
N LEU A 99 9.45 5.10 -5.29
CA LEU A 99 8.01 5.13 -5.49
C LEU A 99 7.45 3.73 -5.75
N GLN A 100 8.10 2.98 -6.65
CA GLN A 100 7.64 1.64 -7.03
C GLN A 100 7.57 0.65 -5.86
N SER A 101 8.47 0.73 -4.90
CA SER A 101 8.46 -0.13 -3.72
C SER A 101 7.21 0.05 -2.83
N ARG A 102 6.58 1.23 -2.87
CA ARG A 102 5.42 1.55 -2.02
C ARG A 102 4.18 0.75 -2.40
N TRP A 103 3.87 0.65 -3.69
CA TRP A 103 2.69 -0.12 -4.11
C TRP A 103 2.93 -1.62 -4.12
N VAL A 104 4.16 -2.07 -4.35
CA VAL A 104 4.49 -3.50 -4.28
C VAL A 104 4.09 -4.11 -2.94
N PHE A 105 4.28 -3.39 -1.84
CA PHE A 105 3.86 -3.84 -0.52
C PHE A 105 2.33 -3.97 -0.43
N VAL A 106 1.58 -2.98 -0.89
CA VAL A 106 0.11 -2.99 -0.83
C VAL A 106 -0.48 -4.07 -1.74
N VAL A 107 0.07 -4.25 -2.96
CA VAL A 107 -0.35 -5.33 -3.88
C VAL A 107 -0.14 -6.72 -3.27
N ARG A 108 0.90 -6.91 -2.46
CA ARG A 108 1.15 -8.19 -1.77
C ARG A 108 0.23 -8.44 -0.58
N THR A 109 -0.29 -7.38 0.04
CA THR A 109 -1.07 -7.48 1.28
C THR A 109 -2.58 -7.40 1.07
N VAL A 110 -3.02 -6.87 -0.07
CA VAL A 110 -4.44 -6.75 -0.42
C VAL A 110 -4.71 -7.52 -1.70
N PRO A 111 -5.59 -8.52 -1.69
CA PRO A 111 -5.90 -9.30 -2.90
C PRO A 111 -6.76 -8.51 -3.90
N SER A 112 -6.71 -8.93 -5.17
CA SER A 112 -7.60 -8.46 -6.25
C SER A 112 -7.52 -6.96 -6.55
N LEU A 113 -6.31 -6.37 -6.53
CA LEU A 113 -6.11 -4.95 -6.78
C LEU A 113 -5.92 -4.56 -8.24
N ALA A 114 -5.82 -5.49 -9.18
CA ALA A 114 -5.49 -5.21 -10.59
C ALA A 114 -6.37 -4.07 -11.17
N ASN A 115 -7.69 -4.21 -11.08
CA ASN A 115 -8.61 -3.18 -11.59
C ASN A 115 -8.49 -1.84 -10.88
N ALA A 116 -8.22 -1.85 -9.57
CA ALA A 116 -8.05 -0.63 -8.80
C ALA A 116 -6.76 0.12 -9.16
N MET A 117 -5.72 -0.59 -9.62
CA MET A 117 -4.43 -0.02 -10.00
C MET A 117 -4.41 0.58 -11.42
N GLN A 118 -5.43 0.31 -12.24
CA GLN A 118 -5.51 0.81 -13.61
C GLN A 118 -5.27 2.33 -13.74
N PRO A 119 -5.87 3.21 -12.93
CA PRO A 119 -5.63 4.65 -13.03
C PRO A 119 -4.16 5.04 -12.78
N LEU A 120 -3.45 4.32 -11.92
CA LEU A 120 -2.03 4.54 -11.69
C LEU A 120 -1.19 4.11 -12.90
N GLU A 121 -1.51 2.95 -13.49
CA GLU A 121 -0.85 2.47 -14.70
C GLU A 121 -1.05 3.44 -15.87
N ASP A 122 -2.26 3.99 -16.03
CA ASP A 122 -2.57 4.98 -17.06
C ASP A 122 -1.73 6.25 -16.93
N VAL A 123 -1.55 6.75 -15.72
CA VAL A 123 -0.71 7.95 -15.48
C VAL A 123 0.77 7.65 -15.74
N ILE A 124 1.26 6.50 -15.37
CA ILE A 124 2.64 6.08 -15.67
C ILE A 124 2.85 6.04 -17.19
N ARG A 125 1.94 5.39 -17.89
CA ARG A 125 2.01 5.17 -19.34
C ARG A 125 1.85 6.47 -20.14
N GLN A 126 0.86 7.30 -19.77
CA GLN A 126 0.47 8.46 -20.56
C GLN A 126 1.22 9.74 -20.19
N LYS A 127 1.76 9.83 -18.97
CA LYS A 127 2.42 11.04 -18.48
C LYS A 127 3.89 10.83 -18.14
N PHE A 128 4.20 9.84 -17.30
CA PHE A 128 5.56 9.67 -16.79
C PHE A 128 6.53 9.15 -17.85
N LEU A 129 6.20 8.04 -18.53
CA LEU A 129 7.07 7.46 -19.54
C LEU A 129 7.28 8.40 -20.75
N PRO A 130 6.26 9.08 -21.30
CA PRO A 130 6.50 10.08 -22.35
C PRO A 130 7.37 11.24 -21.90
N ALA A 131 7.19 11.73 -20.68
CA ALA A 131 8.04 12.80 -20.13
C ALA A 131 9.49 12.35 -19.95
N LEU A 132 9.69 11.09 -19.53
CA LEU A 132 11.01 10.49 -19.33
C LEU A 132 11.77 10.29 -20.65
N LEU A 133 11.08 9.88 -21.72
CA LEU A 133 11.67 9.50 -23.00
C LEU A 133 11.61 10.60 -24.07
N GLY A 134 10.90 11.70 -23.79
CA GLY A 134 10.68 12.78 -24.74
C GLY A 134 9.78 12.43 -25.93
N ARG A 135 9.06 11.27 -25.89
CA ARG A 135 8.16 10.78 -26.94
C ARG A 135 7.06 9.90 -26.40
N GLN A 136 6.03 9.69 -27.19
CA GLN A 136 4.99 8.74 -26.85
C GLN A 136 5.51 7.29 -26.83
N VAL A 137 4.89 6.46 -26.00
CA VAL A 137 5.27 5.07 -25.77
C VAL A 137 4.14 4.17 -26.26
N SER A 138 4.47 3.21 -27.13
CA SER A 138 3.54 2.19 -27.60
C SER A 138 3.30 1.10 -26.54
N ASP A 139 2.27 0.28 -26.78
CA ASP A 139 1.93 -0.83 -25.89
C ASP A 139 3.07 -1.86 -25.79
N ILE A 140 3.67 -2.19 -26.93
CA ILE A 140 4.80 -3.12 -27.01
C ILE A 140 5.99 -2.59 -26.22
N GLU A 141 6.32 -1.30 -26.37
CA GLU A 141 7.41 -0.68 -25.61
C GLU A 141 7.11 -0.66 -24.11
N ARG A 142 5.86 -0.43 -23.72
CA ARG A 142 5.44 -0.49 -22.32
C ARG A 142 5.67 -1.87 -21.71
N GLU A 143 5.37 -2.93 -22.43
CA GLU A 143 5.66 -4.31 -22.01
C GLU A 143 7.17 -4.54 -21.90
N LEU A 144 7.95 -4.13 -22.88
CA LEU A 144 9.40 -4.23 -22.85
C LEU A 144 10.01 -3.49 -21.65
N PHE A 145 9.52 -2.30 -21.32
CA PHE A 145 9.99 -1.55 -20.15
C PHE A 145 9.65 -2.22 -18.81
N SER A 146 8.65 -3.10 -18.78
CA SER A 146 8.33 -3.88 -17.58
C SER A 146 9.33 -5.01 -17.31
N LEU A 147 10.11 -5.41 -18.29
CA LEU A 147 11.08 -6.48 -18.16
C LEU A 147 12.23 -6.09 -17.19
N PRO A 148 12.86 -7.07 -16.56
CA PRO A 148 14.11 -6.88 -15.83
C PRO A 148 15.23 -6.31 -16.71
N ALA A 149 16.16 -5.56 -16.13
CA ALA A 149 17.28 -4.94 -16.85
C ALA A 149 18.13 -5.96 -17.65
N ARG A 150 18.24 -7.21 -17.18
CA ARG A 150 18.93 -8.31 -17.90
C ARG A 150 18.28 -8.67 -19.25
N PHE A 151 17.04 -8.25 -19.47
CA PHE A 151 16.30 -8.40 -20.73
C PHE A 151 16.07 -7.06 -21.42
N ALA A 152 16.96 -6.09 -21.18
CA ALA A 152 16.90 -4.72 -21.71
C ALA A 152 15.65 -3.92 -21.27
N GLY A 153 14.97 -4.36 -20.24
CA GLY A 153 13.84 -3.61 -19.65
C GLY A 153 14.32 -2.52 -18.68
N LEU A 154 13.40 -1.64 -18.31
CA LEU A 154 13.63 -0.57 -17.33
C LEU A 154 13.27 -0.99 -15.89
N GLN A 155 13.04 -2.27 -15.62
CA GLN A 155 12.58 -2.81 -14.32
C GLN A 155 11.29 -2.14 -13.81
N HIS A 156 10.53 -1.57 -14.70
CA HIS A 156 9.26 -0.96 -14.40
C HIS A 156 8.20 -2.05 -14.28
N ARG A 157 7.86 -2.43 -13.05
CA ARG A 157 6.87 -3.51 -12.81
C ARG A 157 5.52 -3.13 -13.38
N CYS A 158 4.93 -4.02 -14.18
CA CYS A 158 3.55 -3.92 -14.59
C CYS A 158 2.65 -4.05 -13.35
N LEU A 159 1.60 -3.24 -13.28
CA LEU A 159 0.66 -3.22 -12.15
C LEU A 159 -0.57 -4.11 -12.41
N LEU A 160 -0.70 -4.63 -13.63
CA LEU A 160 -1.83 -5.43 -14.12
C LEU A 160 -1.41 -6.88 -14.32
#